data_997d209f5b7ccbe0f5b43209e15772a0
#
_entry.id   997d209f5b7ccbe0f5b43209e15772a0
#
_cell.length_a   1.000
_cell.length_b   1.000
_cell.length_c   1.000
_cell.angle_alpha   90.00
_cell.angle_beta   90.00
_cell.angle_gamma   90.00
#
_symmetry.space_group_name_H-M   'P 1'
#
loop_
_entity.id
_entity.type
_entity.pdbx_description
1 polymer ?
#
loop_
_entity_poly.entity_id
_entity_poly.type
_entity_poly.pdbx_seq_one_letter_code
_entity_poly.pdbx_strand_id
1 'polypeptide(L)'
;MQHADKKGLLRRLKIMEGQIRGLQELIEKDTYCIDVITQTSAVKQGLSNIEDILLEGHLGHCAINQIKSGKEGKAIEEILKVYKLKRK
;
A
#
# COMPACT_ATOMS: atom_id res chain seq x y z
N MET A 1 1.51 -12.65 6.14
CA MET A 1 0.84 -11.57 6.88
C MET A 1 0.94 -11.65 8.40
N GLN A 2 1.60 -12.65 8.93
CA GLN A 2 1.68 -12.86 10.38
C GLN A 2 2.49 -11.79 11.12
N HIS A 3 3.35 -11.08 10.40
CA HIS A 3 4.28 -10.08 10.93
C HIS A 3 3.81 -8.65 10.71
N ALA A 4 2.58 -8.47 10.22
CA ALA A 4 1.98 -7.16 10.03
C ALA A 4 0.70 -7.06 10.85
N ASP A 5 0.28 -5.83 11.15
CA ASP A 5 -0.98 -5.57 11.85
C ASP A 5 -2.16 -5.78 10.90
N LYS A 6 -2.58 -7.02 10.78
CA LYS A 6 -3.66 -7.43 9.90
C LYS A 6 -4.96 -6.66 10.19
N LYS A 7 -5.29 -6.53 11.46
CA LYS A 7 -6.53 -5.85 11.89
C LYS A 7 -6.52 -4.37 11.51
N GLY A 8 -5.39 -3.71 11.77
CA GLY A 8 -5.23 -2.31 11.41
C GLY A 8 -5.21 -2.08 9.91
N LEU A 9 -4.58 -2.98 9.15
CA LEU A 9 -4.55 -2.90 7.70
C LEU A 9 -5.95 -3.06 7.11
N LEU A 10 -6.73 -4.01 7.60
CA LEU A 10 -8.11 -4.22 7.15
C LEU A 10 -8.98 -3.01 7.44
N ARG A 11 -8.79 -2.39 8.61
CA ARG A 11 -9.53 -1.17 8.96
C ARG A 11 -9.20 -0.03 7.99
N ARG A 12 -7.91 0.15 7.66
CA ARG A 12 -7.48 1.17 6.70
C ARG A 12 -8.09 0.93 5.32
N LEU A 13 -8.11 -0.33 4.87
CA LEU A 13 -8.73 -0.67 3.59
C LEU A 13 -10.22 -0.42 3.58
N LYS A 14 -10.90 -0.67 4.70
CA LYS A 14 -12.33 -0.41 4.81
C LYS A 14 -12.65 1.08 4.70
N ILE A 15 -11.82 1.92 5.30
CA ILE A 15 -11.93 3.37 5.16
C ILE A 15 -11.77 3.78 3.70
N MET A 16 -10.77 3.25 3.02
CA MET A 16 -10.52 3.56 1.61
C MET A 16 -11.62 3.05 0.69
N GLU A 17 -12.21 1.92 1.01
CA GLU A 17 -13.37 1.41 0.29
C GLU A 17 -14.50 2.44 0.30
N GLY A 18 -14.77 3.05 1.46
CA GLY A 18 -15.75 4.14 1.57
C GLY A 18 -15.34 5.37 0.78
N GLN A 19 -14.07 5.71 0.78
CA GLN A 19 -13.56 6.85 0.00
C GLN A 19 -13.71 6.61 -1.51
N ILE A 20 -13.50 5.38 -1.97
CA ILE A 20 -13.70 5.04 -3.39
C ILE A 20 -15.17 5.18 -3.77
N ARG A 21 -16.08 4.73 -2.91
CA ARG A 21 -17.52 4.96 -3.15
C ARG A 21 -17.85 6.45 -3.21
N GLY A 22 -17.23 7.24 -2.33
CA GLY A 22 -17.37 8.70 -2.36
C GLY A 22 -16.89 9.32 -3.67
N LEU A 23 -15.80 8.81 -4.24
CA LEU A 23 -15.33 9.25 -5.56
C LEU A 23 -16.34 9.00 -6.65
N GLN A 24 -17.02 7.86 -6.62
CA GLN A 24 -18.07 7.55 -7.60
C GLN A 24 -19.21 8.57 -7.51
N GLU A 25 -19.62 8.94 -6.30
CA GLU A 25 -20.63 9.97 -6.09
C GLU A 25 -20.20 11.33 -6.61
N LEU A 26 -18.94 11.70 -6.41
CA LEU A 26 -18.43 12.97 -6.91
C LEU A 26 -18.48 13.04 -8.43
N ILE A 27 -18.15 11.93 -9.10
CA ILE A 27 -18.22 11.86 -10.56
C ILE A 27 -19.67 11.91 -11.03
N GLU A 28 -20.58 11.22 -10.37
CA GLU A 28 -22.01 11.25 -10.72
C GLU A 28 -22.61 12.65 -10.58
N LYS A 29 -22.13 13.42 -9.62
CA LYS A 29 -22.62 14.79 -9.38
C LYS A 29 -21.90 15.84 -10.21
N ASP A 30 -21.04 15.42 -11.12
CA ASP A 30 -20.24 16.35 -11.94
C ASP A 30 -19.43 17.35 -11.13
N THR A 31 -18.88 16.89 -10.00
CA THR A 31 -18.03 17.71 -9.14
C THR A 31 -16.82 18.25 -9.92
N TYR A 32 -16.37 19.43 -9.57
CA TYR A 32 -15.23 20.06 -10.23
C TYR A 32 -14.03 19.12 -10.28
N CYS A 33 -13.43 18.98 -11.46
CA CYS A 33 -12.41 17.94 -11.71
C CYS A 33 -11.20 18.03 -10.79
N ILE A 34 -10.77 19.24 -10.41
CA ILE A 34 -9.62 19.40 -9.51
C ILE A 34 -9.92 18.79 -8.13
N ASP A 35 -11.15 18.94 -7.64
CA ASP A 35 -11.54 18.36 -6.35
C ASP A 35 -11.54 16.83 -6.41
N VAL A 36 -12.00 16.26 -7.52
CA VAL A 36 -11.99 14.81 -7.72
C VAL A 36 -10.56 14.29 -7.77
N ILE A 37 -9.69 14.97 -8.50
CA ILE A 37 -8.27 14.58 -8.60
C ILE A 37 -7.61 14.64 -7.22
N THR A 38 -7.90 15.68 -6.44
CA THR A 38 -7.34 15.83 -5.09
C THR A 38 -7.76 14.66 -4.20
N GLN A 39 -9.03 14.27 -4.23
CA GLN A 39 -9.52 13.15 -3.45
C GLN A 39 -8.94 11.82 -3.93
N THR A 40 -8.81 11.63 -5.24
CA THR A 40 -8.17 10.44 -5.81
C THR A 40 -6.73 10.32 -5.33
N SER A 41 -6.01 11.44 -5.32
CA SER A 41 -4.62 11.48 -4.86
C SER A 41 -4.49 11.08 -3.39
N ALA A 42 -5.45 11.49 -2.56
CA ALA A 42 -5.48 11.10 -1.15
C ALA A 42 -5.67 9.59 -0.98
N VAL A 43 -6.53 8.98 -1.79
CA VAL A 43 -6.74 7.52 -1.76
C VAL A 43 -5.47 6.79 -2.19
N LYS A 44 -4.80 7.27 -3.25
CA LYS A 44 -3.52 6.71 -3.69
C LYS A 44 -2.50 6.74 -2.57
N GLN A 45 -2.40 7.85 -1.85
CA GLN A 45 -1.46 7.98 -0.72
C GLN A 45 -1.80 6.99 0.38
N GLY A 46 -3.08 6.79 0.68
CA GLY A 46 -3.53 5.81 1.66
C GLY A 46 -3.11 4.39 1.29
N LEU A 47 -3.24 4.02 0.02
CA LEU A 47 -2.80 2.71 -0.47
C LEU A 47 -1.27 2.58 -0.38
N SER A 48 -0.55 3.64 -0.74
CA SER A 48 0.91 3.65 -0.63
C SER A 48 1.37 3.45 0.82
N ASN A 49 0.67 4.05 1.78
CA ASN A 49 0.98 3.88 3.20
C ASN A 49 0.78 2.43 3.65
N ILE A 50 -0.23 1.74 3.14
CA ILE A 50 -0.43 0.31 3.42
C ILE A 50 0.74 -0.50 2.88
N GLU A 51 1.20 -0.20 1.67
CA GLU A 51 2.36 -0.86 1.09
C GLU A 51 3.61 -0.66 1.95
N ASP A 52 3.80 0.55 2.48
CA ASP A 52 4.94 0.86 3.34
C ASP A 52 4.90 0.04 4.63
N ILE A 53 3.72 -0.10 5.24
CA ILE A 53 3.54 -0.92 6.44
C ILE A 53 3.87 -2.38 6.16
N LEU A 54 3.39 -2.90 5.03
CA LEU A 54 3.67 -4.28 4.61
C LEU A 54 5.15 -4.49 4.33
N LEU A 55 5.79 -3.53 3.67
CA LEU A 55 7.22 -3.62 3.37
C LEU A 55 8.05 -3.58 4.64
N GLU A 56 7.71 -2.72 5.59
CA GLU A 56 8.41 -2.65 6.87
C GLU A 56 8.35 -4.01 7.59
N GLY A 57 7.17 -4.62 7.65
CA GLY A 57 7.02 -5.95 8.25
C GLY A 57 7.82 -7.01 7.50
N HIS A 58 7.81 -6.97 6.17
CA HIS A 58 8.58 -7.89 5.34
C HIS A 58 10.09 -7.76 5.59
N LEU A 59 10.61 -6.54 5.60
CA LEU A 59 12.03 -6.29 5.84
C LEU A 59 12.45 -6.72 7.24
N GLY A 60 11.61 -6.45 8.25
CA GLY A 60 11.91 -6.76 9.64
C GLY A 60 11.78 -8.24 9.99
N HIS A 61 11.19 -9.05 9.13
CA HIS A 61 10.95 -10.46 9.41
C HIS A 61 11.35 -11.37 8.25
N CYS A 62 10.65 -11.29 7.14
CA CYS A 62 10.89 -12.22 6.01
C CYS A 62 12.27 -12.06 5.38
N ALA A 63 12.67 -10.81 5.12
CA ALA A 63 13.96 -10.54 4.49
C ALA A 63 15.11 -10.96 5.40
N ILE A 64 15.02 -10.68 6.69
CA ILE A 64 16.04 -11.10 7.66
C ILE A 64 16.14 -12.61 7.70
N ASN A 65 15.03 -13.32 7.75
CA ASN A 65 15.02 -14.78 7.76
C ASN A 65 15.60 -15.37 6.48
N GLN A 66 15.32 -14.76 5.32
CA GLN A 66 15.90 -15.17 4.04
C GLN A 66 17.42 -15.03 4.06
N ILE A 67 17.93 -13.91 4.56
CA ILE A 67 19.37 -13.68 4.66
C ILE A 67 20.02 -14.67 5.60
N LYS A 68 19.42 -14.89 6.78
CA LYS A 68 19.95 -15.83 7.77
C LYS A 68 19.97 -17.27 7.29
N SER A 69 19.06 -17.64 6.37
CA SER A 69 19.01 -19.00 5.83
C SER A 69 19.73 -19.14 4.49
N GLY A 70 20.55 -18.17 4.13
CA GLY A 70 21.37 -18.24 2.91
C GLY A 70 20.63 -17.90 1.64
N LYS A 71 19.47 -17.25 1.74
CA LYS A 71 18.64 -16.86 0.61
C LYS A 71 18.68 -15.36 0.35
N GLU A 72 19.86 -14.75 0.52
CA GLU A 72 20.04 -13.32 0.34
C GLU A 72 19.74 -12.86 -1.09
N GLY A 73 19.98 -13.70 -2.09
CA GLY A 73 19.65 -13.39 -3.49
C GLY A 73 18.15 -13.18 -3.67
N LYS A 74 17.35 -14.03 -3.04
CA LYS A 74 15.88 -13.89 -3.09
C LYS A 74 15.43 -12.62 -2.36
N ALA A 75 16.04 -12.31 -1.22
CA ALA A 75 15.71 -11.11 -0.47
C ALA A 75 15.96 -9.85 -1.30
N ILE A 76 17.11 -9.79 -1.97
CA ILE A 76 17.49 -8.66 -2.83
C ILE A 76 16.53 -8.54 -4.01
N GLU A 77 16.21 -9.64 -4.67
CA GLU A 77 15.30 -9.66 -5.81
C GLU A 77 13.92 -9.10 -5.45
N GLU A 78 13.38 -9.52 -4.31
CA GLU A 78 12.08 -9.05 -3.85
C GLU A 78 12.08 -7.58 -3.48
N ILE A 79 13.14 -7.10 -2.82
CA ILE A 79 13.29 -5.69 -2.47
C ILE A 79 13.37 -4.83 -3.73
N LEU A 80 14.14 -5.26 -4.74
CA LEU A 80 14.25 -4.55 -6.01
C LEU A 80 12.91 -4.49 -6.74
N LYS A 81 12.14 -5.57 -6.69
CA LYS A 81 10.81 -5.61 -7.30
C LYS A 81 9.90 -4.54 -6.69
N VAL A 82 9.87 -4.44 -5.37
CA VAL A 82 9.06 -3.42 -4.68
C VAL A 82 9.56 -2.02 -5.00
N TYR A 83 10.87 -1.82 -4.96
CA TYR A 83 11.47 -0.53 -5.29
C TYR A 83 11.03 -0.05 -6.67
N LYS A 84 11.08 -0.92 -7.67
CA LYS A 84 10.68 -0.57 -9.04
C LYS A 84 9.19 -0.21 -9.13
N LEU A 85 8.35 -0.86 -8.35
CA LEU A 85 6.92 -0.53 -8.29
C LEU A 85 6.68 0.82 -7.62
N LYS A 86 7.37 1.09 -6.52
CA LYS A 86 7.14 2.30 -5.72
C LYS A 86 7.67 3.58 -6.39
N ARG A 87 8.69 3.47 -7.21
CA ARG A 87 9.27 4.67 -7.85
C ARG A 87 8.50 5.16 -9.07
N LYS A 88 7.49 4.43 -9.54
CA LYS A 88 6.62 4.87 -10.63
C LYS A 88 5.68 6.02 -10.18
#